data_7cf57ae285796931b8eca304c6fd68d6
#
_entry.id   7cf57ae285796931b8eca304c6fd68d6
#
_cell.length_a   1.000
_cell.length_b   1.000
_cell.length_c   1.000
_cell.angle_alpha   90.00
_cell.angle_beta   90.00
_cell.angle_gamma   90.00
#
_symmetry.space_group_name_H-M   'P 1'
#
loop_
_entity.id
_entity.type
_entity.pdbx_description
1 polymer ?
#
loop_
_entity_poly.entity_id
_entity_poly.type
_entity_poly.pdbx_seq_one_letter_code
_entity_poly.pdbx_strand_id
1 'polypeptide(L)'
;MNAQTERLTLSGPAGAIEAVRDSAALADGAAPRGVAIIAHPHPLFGGTMDNKVVQTLARAFVQCGWTAVRFNFRGVGATAGVYDEGRGELQDLLAVVDQVAPAAVGQPLALAGFSFGAFVTSHALEALWPSQRVEKAVLVGTAASRFTVAPVPPDAHLRTLVVHGEQDDTVPLSAVMDWARPQILPVTVVPA
;
A
#
# COMPACT_ATOMS: atom_id res chain seq x y z
N MET A 1 9.88 15.72 -8.01
CA MET A 1 10.37 14.38 -8.46
C MET A 1 11.83 14.31 -8.09
N ASN A 2 12.21 13.26 -7.40
CA ASN A 2 13.61 13.01 -7.07
C ASN A 2 14.32 12.61 -8.37
N ALA A 3 15.63 12.91 -8.52
CA ALA A 3 16.41 12.57 -9.72
C ALA A 3 16.51 11.05 -10.00
N GLN A 4 15.89 10.21 -9.17
CA GLN A 4 15.90 8.74 -9.22
C GLN A 4 14.49 8.13 -9.34
N THR A 5 13.49 8.91 -9.76
CA THR A 5 12.12 8.40 -10.01
C THR A 5 12.02 7.90 -11.45
N GLU A 6 11.67 6.63 -11.62
CA GLU A 6 11.44 5.98 -12.92
C GLU A 6 9.95 5.76 -13.15
N ARG A 7 9.46 6.08 -14.34
CA ARG A 7 8.10 5.72 -14.78
C ARG A 7 8.08 4.31 -15.31
N LEU A 8 7.06 3.54 -14.92
CA LEU A 8 6.86 2.16 -15.34
C LEU A 8 5.47 2.02 -15.98
N THR A 9 5.39 1.14 -16.97
CA THR A 9 4.13 0.59 -17.47
C THR A 9 4.16 -0.91 -17.20
N LEU A 10 3.29 -1.36 -16.31
CA LEU A 10 3.18 -2.76 -15.92
C LEU A 10 1.94 -3.39 -16.58
N SER A 11 1.86 -4.71 -16.56
CA SER A 11 0.70 -5.45 -17.09
C SER A 11 -0.22 -5.86 -15.95
N GLY A 12 -1.48 -5.50 -16.03
CA GLY A 12 -2.52 -5.90 -15.06
C GLY A 12 -3.62 -6.73 -15.70
N PRO A 13 -4.54 -7.26 -14.90
CA PRO A 13 -5.66 -8.06 -15.41
C PRO A 13 -6.60 -7.29 -16.33
N ALA A 14 -6.71 -5.98 -16.14
CA ALA A 14 -7.54 -5.09 -16.98
C ALA A 14 -6.75 -4.41 -18.13
N GLY A 15 -5.45 -4.64 -18.23
CA GLY A 15 -4.56 -4.02 -19.21
C GLY A 15 -3.36 -3.32 -18.55
N ALA A 16 -2.87 -2.25 -19.14
CA ALA A 16 -1.71 -1.53 -18.62
C ALA A 16 -1.96 -0.90 -17.25
N ILE A 17 -0.96 -0.95 -16.37
CA ILE A 17 -0.94 -0.26 -15.06
C ILE A 17 0.17 0.80 -15.09
N GLU A 18 -0.21 2.05 -14.85
CA GLU A 18 0.73 3.16 -14.68
C GLU A 18 1.34 3.12 -13.28
N ALA A 19 2.67 3.16 -13.20
CA ALA A 19 3.40 3.14 -11.95
C ALA A 19 4.64 4.03 -11.99
N VAL A 20 5.19 4.30 -10.82
CA VAL A 20 6.49 4.96 -10.64
C VAL A 20 7.31 4.21 -9.58
N ARG A 21 8.60 4.14 -9.81
CA ARG A 21 9.58 3.55 -8.91
C ARG A 21 10.54 4.62 -8.41
N ASP A 22 10.63 4.77 -7.11
CA ASP A 22 11.59 5.61 -6.41
C ASP A 22 12.68 4.71 -5.82
N SER A 23 13.94 4.91 -6.23
CA SER A 23 15.06 4.10 -5.74
C SER A 23 15.36 4.37 -4.28
N ALA A 24 15.77 3.34 -3.53
CA ALA A 24 16.18 3.44 -2.14
C ALA A 24 17.32 4.48 -1.96
N ALA A 25 17.27 5.24 -0.87
CA ALA A 25 18.37 6.09 -0.45
C ALA A 25 19.43 5.22 0.26
N LEU A 26 20.49 4.88 -0.43
CA LEU A 26 21.51 3.95 0.06
C LEU A 26 22.89 4.61 0.11
N ALA A 27 23.72 4.14 1.04
CA ALA A 27 25.16 4.38 0.98
C ALA A 27 25.77 3.61 -0.21
N ASP A 28 26.92 4.07 -0.70
CA ASP A 28 27.60 3.45 -1.83
C ASP A 28 27.78 1.93 -1.65
N GLY A 29 27.33 1.18 -2.64
CA GLY A 29 27.46 -0.29 -2.68
C GLY A 29 26.44 -1.07 -1.84
N ALA A 30 25.53 -0.42 -1.11
CA ALA A 30 24.49 -1.11 -0.37
C ALA A 30 23.33 -1.57 -1.30
N ALA A 31 22.76 -2.75 -1.02
CA ALA A 31 21.57 -3.22 -1.69
C ALA A 31 20.28 -2.74 -0.97
N PRO A 32 19.17 -2.50 -1.70
CA PRO A 32 17.88 -2.23 -1.09
C PRO A 32 17.43 -3.35 -0.16
N ARG A 33 16.72 -2.98 0.92
CA ARG A 33 16.11 -3.96 1.85
C ARG A 33 15.09 -4.84 1.15
N GLY A 34 14.38 -4.29 0.17
CA GLY A 34 13.32 -4.94 -0.58
C GLY A 34 12.50 -3.90 -1.34
N VAL A 35 11.28 -4.27 -1.69
CA VAL A 35 10.35 -3.41 -2.43
C VAL A 35 9.12 -3.08 -1.58
N ALA A 36 8.78 -1.80 -1.47
CA ALA A 36 7.57 -1.31 -0.84
C ALA A 36 6.53 -0.96 -1.92
N ILE A 37 5.35 -1.55 -1.85
CA ILE A 37 4.22 -1.28 -2.75
C ILE A 37 3.22 -0.39 -2.02
N ILE A 38 2.83 0.74 -2.64
CA ILE A 38 2.04 1.76 -1.98
C ILE A 38 0.78 2.06 -2.80
N ALA A 39 -0.37 1.81 -2.18
CA ALA A 39 -1.69 1.96 -2.76
C ALA A 39 -2.35 3.29 -2.39
N HIS A 40 -2.95 3.95 -3.38
CA HIS A 40 -3.55 5.29 -3.23
C HIS A 40 -5.01 5.25 -2.72
N PRO A 41 -5.57 6.40 -2.25
CA PRO A 41 -6.95 6.47 -1.79
C PRO A 41 -7.96 6.26 -2.94
N HIS A 42 -9.24 6.40 -2.63
CA HIS A 42 -10.36 5.99 -3.48
C HIS A 42 -10.29 6.56 -4.90
N PRO A 43 -10.30 5.72 -5.94
CA PRO A 43 -10.18 6.13 -7.35
C PRO A 43 -11.22 7.17 -7.77
N LEU A 44 -12.48 6.98 -7.41
CA LEU A 44 -13.57 7.86 -7.83
C LEU A 44 -13.64 9.21 -7.06
N PHE A 45 -12.81 9.37 -6.03
CA PHE A 45 -12.74 10.62 -5.24
C PHE A 45 -11.39 11.32 -5.41
N GLY A 46 -10.80 11.22 -6.60
CA GLY A 46 -9.55 11.91 -6.96
C GLY A 46 -8.29 11.25 -6.38
N GLY A 47 -8.39 9.99 -5.93
CA GLY A 47 -7.23 9.22 -5.50
C GLY A 47 -6.31 8.92 -6.68
N THR A 48 -5.01 9.18 -6.50
CA THR A 48 -3.95 8.87 -7.47
C THR A 48 -2.67 8.50 -6.74
N MET A 49 -1.73 7.86 -7.43
CA MET A 49 -0.38 7.57 -6.91
C MET A 49 0.40 8.84 -6.49
N ASP A 50 -0.05 10.03 -6.91
CA ASP A 50 0.57 11.32 -6.56
C ASP A 50 -0.09 12.00 -5.35
N ASN A 51 -1.02 11.33 -4.66
CA ASN A 51 -1.59 11.81 -3.40
C ASN A 51 -0.48 12.10 -2.37
N LYS A 52 -0.63 13.16 -1.57
CA LYS A 52 0.38 13.63 -0.60
C LYS A 52 0.78 12.55 0.41
N VAL A 53 -0.19 11.78 0.94
CA VAL A 53 0.08 10.72 1.91
C VAL A 53 0.84 9.58 1.23
N VAL A 54 0.45 9.17 0.02
CA VAL A 54 1.13 8.16 -0.79
C VAL A 54 2.58 8.54 -1.07
N GLN A 55 2.83 9.78 -1.46
CA GLN A 55 4.20 10.29 -1.66
C GLN A 55 4.99 10.36 -0.35
N THR A 56 4.34 10.67 0.77
CA THR A 56 5.00 10.68 2.09
C THR A 56 5.42 9.27 2.51
N LEU A 57 4.54 8.28 2.31
CA LEU A 57 4.86 6.87 2.54
C LEU A 57 6.04 6.42 1.66
N ALA A 58 6.04 6.77 0.36
CA ALA A 58 7.13 6.44 -0.54
C ALA A 58 8.46 7.04 -0.06
N ARG A 59 8.48 8.32 0.32
CA ARG A 59 9.69 8.97 0.86
C ARG A 59 10.18 8.29 2.14
N ALA A 60 9.28 7.93 3.04
CA ALA A 60 9.63 7.24 4.28
C ALA A 60 10.29 5.87 4.00
N PHE A 61 9.71 5.08 3.10
CA PHE A 61 10.30 3.80 2.70
C PHE A 61 11.66 3.97 2.03
N VAL A 62 11.81 4.94 1.12
CA VAL A 62 13.09 5.26 0.46
C VAL A 62 14.16 5.63 1.49
N GLN A 63 13.83 6.47 2.48
CA GLN A 63 14.74 6.85 3.56
C GLN A 63 15.11 5.66 4.47
N CYS A 64 14.21 4.68 4.60
CA CYS A 64 14.47 3.44 5.33
C CYS A 64 15.21 2.37 4.51
N GLY A 65 15.65 2.69 3.29
CA GLY A 65 16.42 1.79 2.45
C GLY A 65 15.59 0.83 1.59
N TRP A 66 14.31 1.12 1.37
CA TRP A 66 13.44 0.35 0.48
C TRP A 66 13.32 1.03 -0.89
N THR A 67 13.23 0.24 -1.95
CA THR A 67 12.72 0.74 -3.24
C THR A 67 11.21 0.89 -3.13
N ALA A 68 10.67 2.07 -3.39
CA ALA A 68 9.24 2.33 -3.28
C ALA A 68 8.57 2.33 -4.67
N VAL A 69 7.47 1.61 -4.82
CA VAL A 69 6.64 1.59 -6.03
C VAL A 69 5.24 2.10 -5.69
N ARG A 70 4.85 3.18 -6.36
CA ARG A 70 3.49 3.74 -6.34
C ARG A 70 2.85 3.47 -7.69
N PHE A 71 1.57 3.17 -7.73
CA PHE A 71 0.85 2.87 -8.97
C PHE A 71 -0.55 3.44 -8.93
N ASN A 72 -1.15 3.61 -10.09
CA ASN A 72 -2.56 3.97 -10.23
C ASN A 72 -3.43 2.71 -10.34
N PHE A 73 -4.47 2.62 -9.52
CA PHE A 73 -5.51 1.61 -9.67
C PHE A 73 -6.23 1.76 -11.01
N ARG A 74 -6.92 0.72 -11.43
CA ARG A 74 -7.74 0.69 -12.63
C ARG A 74 -8.66 1.90 -12.75
N GLY A 75 -8.77 2.46 -13.96
CA GLY A 75 -9.57 3.65 -14.24
C GLY A 75 -8.95 4.97 -13.79
N VAL A 76 -7.71 4.98 -13.27
CA VAL A 76 -7.00 6.19 -12.84
C VAL A 76 -5.80 6.45 -13.74
N GLY A 77 -5.61 7.69 -14.18
CA GLY A 77 -4.50 8.09 -15.05
C GLY A 77 -4.47 7.27 -16.33
N ALA A 78 -3.32 6.67 -16.63
CA ALA A 78 -3.14 5.80 -17.79
C ALA A 78 -3.40 4.31 -17.49
N THR A 79 -3.86 3.96 -16.28
CA THR A 79 -4.21 2.58 -15.93
C THR A 79 -5.53 2.16 -16.55
N ALA A 80 -5.49 1.04 -17.27
CA ALA A 80 -6.66 0.46 -17.93
C ALA A 80 -7.71 -0.05 -16.93
N GLY A 81 -8.94 -0.25 -17.42
CA GLY A 81 -10.05 -0.81 -16.65
C GLY A 81 -10.93 0.24 -16.01
N VAL A 82 -11.80 -0.21 -15.12
CA VAL A 82 -12.75 0.61 -14.37
C VAL A 82 -12.77 0.17 -12.91
N TYR A 83 -13.15 1.07 -12.00
CA TYR A 83 -13.30 0.80 -10.59
C TYR A 83 -14.18 -0.44 -10.32
N ASP A 84 -13.72 -1.34 -9.44
CA ASP A 84 -14.38 -2.63 -9.15
C ASP A 84 -14.46 -2.91 -7.63
N GLU A 85 -14.76 -1.89 -6.85
CA GLU A 85 -15.08 -1.99 -5.41
C GLU A 85 -14.01 -2.70 -4.55
N GLY A 86 -12.77 -2.68 -4.99
CA GLY A 86 -11.61 -3.28 -4.32
C GLY A 86 -11.24 -4.68 -4.83
N ARG A 87 -12.14 -5.38 -5.52
CA ARG A 87 -11.86 -6.72 -6.06
C ARG A 87 -10.79 -6.67 -7.15
N GLY A 88 -11.05 -5.87 -8.16
CA GLY A 88 -10.11 -5.68 -9.25
C GLY A 88 -8.87 -4.91 -8.84
N GLU A 89 -9.00 -3.92 -7.95
CA GLU A 89 -7.89 -3.17 -7.41
C GLU A 89 -6.91 -4.05 -6.62
N LEU A 90 -7.42 -5.08 -5.92
CA LEU A 90 -6.58 -6.11 -5.30
C LEU A 90 -5.79 -6.89 -6.35
N GLN A 91 -6.43 -7.30 -7.44
CA GLN A 91 -5.74 -8.01 -8.52
C GLN A 91 -4.68 -7.13 -9.19
N ASP A 92 -4.94 -5.83 -9.36
CA ASP A 92 -3.95 -4.87 -9.86
C ASP A 92 -2.74 -4.79 -8.91
N LEU A 93 -2.97 -4.67 -7.60
CA LEU A 93 -1.89 -4.63 -6.61
C LEU A 93 -1.04 -5.91 -6.64
N LEU A 94 -1.67 -7.08 -6.68
CA LEU A 94 -0.96 -8.36 -6.77
C LEU A 94 -0.16 -8.47 -8.06
N ALA A 95 -0.70 -8.02 -9.19
CA ALA A 95 0.02 -8.00 -10.47
C ALA A 95 1.24 -7.04 -10.45
N VAL A 96 1.13 -5.91 -9.73
CA VAL A 96 2.27 -5.02 -9.49
C VAL A 96 3.34 -5.75 -8.68
N VAL A 97 2.96 -6.41 -7.56
CA VAL A 97 3.90 -7.19 -6.73
C VAL A 97 4.64 -8.22 -7.57
N ASP A 98 3.93 -9.01 -8.37
CA ASP A 98 4.54 -10.09 -9.16
C ASP A 98 5.58 -9.60 -10.16
N GLN A 99 5.39 -8.39 -10.71
CA GLN A 99 6.31 -7.85 -11.72
C GLN A 99 7.49 -7.09 -11.12
N VAL A 100 7.28 -6.32 -10.02
CA VAL A 100 8.36 -5.51 -9.44
C VAL A 100 9.15 -6.24 -8.36
N ALA A 101 8.60 -7.31 -7.80
CA ALA A 101 9.23 -8.15 -6.79
C ALA A 101 8.85 -9.63 -7.01
N PRO A 102 9.30 -10.26 -8.12
CA PRO A 102 8.92 -11.63 -8.44
C PRO A 102 9.25 -12.61 -7.31
N ALA A 103 8.35 -13.57 -7.07
CA ALA A 103 8.53 -14.58 -6.01
C ALA A 103 9.84 -15.38 -6.18
N ALA A 104 10.23 -15.64 -7.43
CA ALA A 104 11.47 -16.37 -7.75
C ALA A 104 12.76 -15.66 -7.28
N VAL A 105 12.72 -14.33 -7.12
CA VAL A 105 13.85 -13.53 -6.61
C VAL A 105 13.89 -13.53 -5.08
N GLY A 106 12.76 -13.81 -4.42
CA GLY A 106 12.68 -13.90 -2.96
C GLY A 106 12.89 -12.57 -2.23
N GLN A 107 12.73 -11.43 -2.90
CA GLN A 107 12.92 -10.12 -2.27
C GLN A 107 11.88 -9.87 -1.17
N PRO A 108 12.31 -9.28 -0.03
CA PRO A 108 11.38 -8.81 1.00
C PRO A 108 10.39 -7.78 0.45
N LEU A 109 9.15 -7.85 0.95
CA LEU A 109 8.05 -6.95 0.60
C LEU A 109 7.69 -6.06 1.78
N ALA A 110 7.37 -4.81 1.48
CA ALA A 110 6.57 -3.96 2.34
C ALA A 110 5.30 -3.55 1.59
N LEU A 111 4.17 -3.56 2.29
CA LEU A 111 2.88 -3.15 1.73
C LEU A 111 2.41 -1.90 2.47
N ALA A 112 1.91 -0.92 1.73
CA ALA A 112 1.35 0.27 2.36
C ALA A 112 0.13 0.78 1.59
N GLY A 113 -0.77 1.44 2.30
CA GLY A 113 -1.94 2.05 1.67
C GLY A 113 -2.54 3.18 2.48
N PHE A 114 -3.23 4.06 1.79
CA PHE A 114 -3.99 5.16 2.39
C PHE A 114 -5.48 5.03 2.07
N SER A 115 -6.33 5.12 3.10
CA SER A 115 -7.80 5.10 2.99
C SER A 115 -8.31 3.84 2.26
N PHE A 116 -8.92 3.96 1.09
CA PHE A 116 -9.29 2.83 0.22
C PHE A 116 -8.08 1.95 -0.11
N GLY A 117 -6.92 2.56 -0.39
CA GLY A 117 -5.67 1.82 -0.61
C GLY A 117 -5.26 0.99 0.61
N ALA A 118 -5.52 1.46 1.85
CA ALA A 118 -5.28 0.67 3.05
C ALA A 118 -6.23 -0.54 3.16
N PHE A 119 -7.50 -0.36 2.78
CA PHE A 119 -8.44 -1.47 2.68
C PHE A 119 -7.96 -2.52 1.65
N VAL A 120 -7.60 -2.13 0.43
CA VAL A 120 -7.05 -3.06 -0.58
C VAL A 120 -5.77 -3.72 -0.08
N THR A 121 -4.88 -2.94 0.57
CA THR A 121 -3.63 -3.44 1.15
C THR A 121 -3.86 -4.49 2.24
N SER A 122 -4.92 -4.38 3.05
CA SER A 122 -5.23 -5.39 4.07
C SER A 122 -5.52 -6.76 3.45
N HIS A 123 -6.28 -6.80 2.35
CA HIS A 123 -6.54 -8.01 1.59
C HIS A 123 -5.29 -8.55 0.88
N ALA A 124 -4.45 -7.66 0.35
CA ALA A 124 -3.16 -8.07 -0.23
C ALA A 124 -2.22 -8.65 0.83
N LEU A 125 -2.21 -8.09 2.05
CA LEU A 125 -1.45 -8.62 3.18
C LEU A 125 -1.91 -10.05 3.52
N GLU A 126 -3.22 -10.27 3.64
CA GLU A 126 -3.79 -11.60 3.89
C GLU A 126 -3.37 -12.60 2.81
N ALA A 127 -3.48 -12.22 1.53
CA ALA A 127 -3.15 -13.07 0.38
C ALA A 127 -1.65 -13.39 0.28
N LEU A 128 -0.77 -12.43 0.59
CA LEU A 128 0.68 -12.57 0.44
C LEU A 128 1.39 -13.08 1.69
N TRP A 129 0.74 -13.05 2.87
CA TRP A 129 1.34 -13.45 4.14
C TRP A 129 1.89 -14.88 4.14
N PRO A 130 1.21 -15.89 3.55
CA PRO A 130 1.72 -17.26 3.49
C PRO A 130 3.06 -17.40 2.76
N SER A 131 3.42 -16.45 1.89
CA SER A 131 4.72 -16.44 1.19
C SER A 131 5.90 -16.13 2.11
N GLN A 132 5.64 -15.64 3.33
CA GLN A 132 6.62 -15.18 4.31
C GLN A 132 7.57 -14.06 3.84
N ARG A 133 7.24 -13.39 2.73
CA ARG A 133 8.03 -12.31 2.16
C ARG A 133 7.65 -10.94 2.69
N VAL A 134 6.45 -10.79 3.26
CA VAL A 134 5.98 -9.50 3.76
C VAL A 134 6.62 -9.22 5.12
N GLU A 135 7.52 -8.24 5.15
CA GLU A 135 8.25 -7.84 6.36
C GLU A 135 7.61 -6.66 7.07
N LYS A 136 6.91 -5.79 6.33
CA LYS A 136 6.27 -4.60 6.88
C LYS A 136 4.93 -4.34 6.21
N ALA A 137 3.97 -3.86 6.99
CA ALA A 137 2.72 -3.31 6.47
C ALA A 137 2.43 -1.96 7.13
N VAL A 138 1.93 -0.99 6.37
CA VAL A 138 1.54 0.34 6.87
C VAL A 138 0.16 0.69 6.34
N LEU A 139 -0.81 0.81 7.24
CA LEU A 139 -2.20 1.10 6.93
C LEU A 139 -2.57 2.48 7.51
N VAL A 140 -2.82 3.45 6.63
CA VAL A 140 -3.10 4.84 7.05
C VAL A 140 -4.54 5.19 6.72
N GLY A 141 -5.28 5.73 7.69
CA GLY A 141 -6.66 6.17 7.50
C GLY A 141 -7.57 5.07 6.92
N THR A 142 -7.42 3.85 7.42
CA THR A 142 -8.03 2.63 6.86
C THR A 142 -9.55 2.78 6.74
N ALA A 143 -10.12 2.59 5.55
CA ALA A 143 -11.52 2.88 5.23
C ALA A 143 -12.53 1.89 5.83
N ALA A 144 -12.40 1.56 7.12
CA ALA A 144 -13.17 0.55 7.86
C ALA A 144 -14.66 0.90 8.04
N SER A 145 -15.05 2.17 7.89
CA SER A 145 -16.46 2.58 7.92
C SER A 145 -17.21 2.33 6.62
N ARG A 146 -16.50 2.02 5.53
CA ARG A 146 -17.09 1.91 4.18
C ARG A 146 -16.86 0.57 3.52
N PHE A 147 -15.84 -0.16 3.94
CA PHE A 147 -15.41 -1.43 3.33
C PHE A 147 -15.15 -2.47 4.41
N THR A 148 -15.30 -3.74 4.05
CA THR A 148 -14.92 -4.86 4.90
C THR A 148 -13.39 -5.04 4.83
N VAL A 149 -12.69 -4.45 5.77
CA VAL A 149 -11.22 -4.55 5.87
C VAL A 149 -10.83 -5.95 6.35
N ALA A 150 -9.89 -6.59 5.66
CA ALA A 150 -9.40 -7.90 6.08
C ALA A 150 -8.71 -7.81 7.45
N PRO A 151 -8.81 -8.86 8.28
CA PRO A 151 -8.03 -8.92 9.52
C PRO A 151 -6.54 -9.01 9.20
N VAL A 152 -5.72 -8.42 10.06
CA VAL A 152 -4.27 -8.58 9.98
C VAL A 152 -3.90 -9.94 10.54
N PRO A 153 -3.13 -10.79 9.83
CA PRO A 153 -2.68 -12.06 10.39
C PRO A 153 -1.98 -11.85 11.75
N PRO A 154 -2.28 -12.66 12.79
CA PRO A 154 -1.74 -12.44 14.13
C PRO A 154 -0.22 -12.32 14.18
N ASP A 155 0.50 -13.12 13.40
CA ASP A 155 1.95 -13.08 13.32
C ASP A 155 2.49 -11.84 12.58
N ALA A 156 1.60 -11.10 11.89
CA ALA A 156 1.93 -9.85 11.21
C ALA A 156 1.77 -8.62 12.11
N HIS A 157 1.14 -8.72 13.29
CA HIS A 157 0.82 -7.56 14.14
C HIS A 157 2.07 -6.73 14.47
N LEU A 158 3.18 -7.35 14.87
CA LEU A 158 4.44 -6.67 15.19
C LEU A 158 5.16 -6.09 13.96
N ARG A 159 4.70 -6.41 12.76
CA ARG A 159 5.20 -5.91 11.48
C ARG A 159 4.25 -4.92 10.82
N THR A 160 3.09 -4.68 11.43
CA THR A 160 2.03 -3.81 10.90
C THR A 160 1.91 -2.54 11.73
N LEU A 161 2.01 -1.39 11.06
CA LEU A 161 1.74 -0.09 11.62
C LEU A 161 0.40 0.42 11.10
N VAL A 162 -0.55 0.62 12.00
CA VAL A 162 -1.82 1.29 11.68
C VAL A 162 -1.74 2.73 12.21
N VAL A 163 -1.97 3.70 11.33
CA VAL A 163 -1.96 5.14 11.68
C VAL A 163 -3.31 5.74 11.32
N HIS A 164 -3.90 6.50 12.25
CA HIS A 164 -5.18 7.17 12.02
C HIS A 164 -5.21 8.56 12.64
N GLY A 165 -5.84 9.51 11.96
CA GLY A 165 -6.09 10.84 12.49
C GLY A 165 -7.21 10.84 13.54
N GLU A 166 -7.02 11.52 14.67
CA GLU A 166 -8.04 11.61 15.73
C GLU A 166 -9.34 12.27 15.22
N GLN A 167 -9.19 13.26 14.34
CA GLN A 167 -10.29 14.08 13.81
C GLN A 167 -10.54 13.80 12.31
N ASP A 168 -10.38 12.54 11.86
CA ASP A 168 -10.67 12.17 10.48
C ASP A 168 -12.19 12.18 10.24
N ASP A 169 -12.67 13.19 9.49
CA ASP A 169 -14.09 13.38 9.17
C ASP A 169 -14.60 12.38 8.11
N THR A 170 -13.71 11.72 7.38
CA THR A 170 -14.06 10.76 6.32
C THR A 170 -14.21 9.36 6.85
N VAL A 171 -13.29 8.94 7.71
CA VAL A 171 -13.30 7.64 8.38
C VAL A 171 -13.21 7.88 9.89
N PRO A 172 -14.31 7.80 10.64
CA PRO A 172 -14.29 7.99 12.07
C PRO A 172 -13.31 7.04 12.76
N LEU A 173 -12.53 7.54 13.72
CA LEU A 173 -11.60 6.75 14.53
C LEU A 173 -12.28 5.51 15.15
N SER A 174 -13.53 5.64 15.58
CA SER A 174 -14.32 4.54 16.13
C SER A 174 -14.39 3.34 15.19
N ALA A 175 -14.60 3.57 13.88
CA ALA A 175 -14.69 2.49 12.90
C ALA A 175 -13.35 1.71 12.77
N VAL A 176 -12.21 2.42 12.81
CA VAL A 176 -10.90 1.77 12.80
C VAL A 176 -10.66 1.02 14.10
N MET A 177 -11.06 1.58 15.24
CA MET A 177 -10.94 0.90 16.52
C MET A 177 -11.85 -0.33 16.63
N ASP A 178 -13.06 -0.30 16.06
CA ASP A 178 -13.98 -1.44 16.03
C ASP A 178 -13.42 -2.60 15.17
N TRP A 179 -12.68 -2.28 14.12
CA TRP A 179 -11.94 -3.28 13.33
C TRP A 179 -10.68 -3.80 14.03
N ALA A 180 -9.92 -2.92 14.71
CA ALA A 180 -8.62 -3.26 15.29
C ALA A 180 -8.73 -3.99 16.65
N ARG A 181 -9.66 -3.58 17.53
CA ARG A 181 -9.79 -4.12 18.91
C ARG A 181 -10.03 -5.62 18.99
N PRO A 182 -10.94 -6.23 18.18
CA PRO A 182 -11.20 -7.67 18.28
C PRO A 182 -9.96 -8.54 17.99
N GLN A 183 -9.03 -8.01 17.20
CA GLN A 183 -7.79 -8.69 16.84
C GLN A 183 -6.58 -8.23 17.67
N ILE A 184 -6.78 -7.36 18.67
CA ILE A 184 -5.72 -6.81 19.54
C ILE A 184 -4.62 -6.10 18.71
N LEU A 185 -5.00 -5.45 17.61
CA LEU A 185 -4.07 -4.75 16.72
C LEU A 185 -3.84 -3.32 17.22
N PRO A 186 -2.59 -2.92 17.49
CA PRO A 186 -2.29 -1.55 17.92
C PRO A 186 -2.60 -0.51 16.83
N VAL A 187 -3.20 0.60 17.21
CA VAL A 187 -3.47 1.76 16.37
C VAL A 187 -2.72 2.97 16.92
N THR A 188 -1.88 3.58 16.07
CA THR A 188 -1.26 4.87 16.37
C THR A 188 -2.20 5.98 15.97
N VAL A 189 -2.70 6.73 16.96
CA VAL A 189 -3.57 7.88 16.74
C VAL A 189 -2.72 9.13 16.69
N VAL A 190 -2.89 9.93 15.62
CA VAL A 190 -2.23 11.23 15.47
C VAL A 190 -3.23 12.34 15.71
N PRO A 191 -2.93 13.30 16.58
CA PRO A 191 -3.76 14.49 16.74
C PRO A 191 -3.66 15.32 15.43
N ALA A 192 -4.79 15.60 14.82
CA ALA A 192 -4.89 16.39 13.57
C ALA A 192 -6.24 17.10 13.53
#